data_0f35916c7023da392174e966e6c0981b
#
_entry.id   0f35916c7023da392174e966e6c0981b
#
_cell.length_a   1.000
_cell.length_b   1.000
_cell.length_c   1.000
_cell.angle_alpha   90.00
_cell.angle_beta   90.00
_cell.angle_gamma   90.00
#
_symmetry.space_group_name_H-M   'P 1'
#
loop_
_entity.id
_entity.type
_entity.pdbx_description
1 polymer ?
#
loop_
_entity_poly.entity_id
_entity_poly.type
_entity_poly.pdbx_seq_one_letter_code
_entity_poly.pdbx_strand_id
1 'polypeptide(L)'
;SDLKGIAPYMSSSKSVTVEHCSKEFAHALIARIALTAGGYSLHPKKEDKKSYGEMKRPDNYEGYYEIAMNYSDSVILAKTHKLGLDYQDVFVKQCNYEVVNGDDVIFEIPFAKMSTGNTGYIQGPTYSSYEGKTVGPWGETSGNGRLNAFYRFLFREGDLRREFVNG
;
A
#
# COMPACT_ATOMS: atom_id res chain seq x y z
N SER A 1 -3.42 -21.71 4.33
CA SER A 1 -2.18 -21.47 5.05
C SER A 1 -2.46 -20.73 6.37
N ASP A 2 -1.45 -20.49 7.14
CA ASP A 2 -1.49 -20.06 8.55
C ASP A 2 -2.33 -18.82 8.81
N LEU A 3 -2.25 -17.82 7.94
CA LEU A 3 -3.03 -16.59 8.11
C LEU A 3 -4.55 -16.83 8.11
N LYS A 4 -5.05 -17.78 7.29
CA LYS A 4 -6.47 -18.17 7.32
C LYS A 4 -6.88 -18.79 8.65
N GLY A 5 -5.98 -19.56 9.26
CA GLY A 5 -6.20 -20.18 10.56
C GLY A 5 -6.22 -19.21 11.74
N ILE A 6 -5.44 -18.12 11.64
CA ILE A 6 -5.27 -17.15 12.74
C ILE A 6 -6.30 -16.01 12.66
N ALA A 7 -6.68 -15.59 11.46
CA ALA A 7 -7.57 -14.44 11.26
C ALA A 7 -8.85 -14.45 12.11
N PRO A 8 -9.56 -15.60 12.34
CA PRO A 8 -10.74 -15.62 13.19
C PRO A 8 -10.51 -15.22 14.64
N TYR A 9 -9.27 -15.38 15.12
CA TYR A 9 -8.89 -15.10 16.52
C TYR A 9 -8.29 -13.70 16.71
N MET A 10 -8.09 -12.95 15.62
CA MET A 10 -7.54 -11.61 15.69
C MET A 10 -8.60 -10.59 16.12
N SER A 11 -8.16 -9.55 16.79
CA SER A 11 -9.01 -8.41 17.16
C SER A 11 -9.57 -7.71 15.94
N SER A 12 -10.80 -7.22 16.03
CA SER A 12 -11.38 -6.38 14.99
C SER A 12 -10.73 -4.99 14.99
N SER A 13 -10.67 -4.34 13.83
CA SER A 13 -10.23 -2.95 13.67
C SER A 13 -11.09 -1.93 14.45
N LYS A 14 -12.24 -2.34 14.98
CA LYS A 14 -12.99 -1.54 15.97
C LYS A 14 -12.32 -1.44 17.32
N SER A 15 -11.49 -2.41 17.67
CA SER A 15 -10.87 -2.56 19.00
C SER A 15 -9.39 -2.17 19.01
N VAL A 16 -8.77 -2.02 17.83
CA VAL A 16 -7.35 -1.70 17.66
C VAL A 16 -7.19 -0.58 16.64
N THR A 17 -6.08 0.14 16.72
CA THR A 17 -5.76 1.17 15.73
C THR A 17 -5.27 0.55 14.42
N VAL A 18 -5.26 1.32 13.34
CA VAL A 18 -4.75 0.91 12.02
C VAL A 18 -3.26 0.55 12.01
N GLU A 19 -2.53 0.89 13.06
CA GLU A 19 -1.12 0.53 13.28
C GLU A 19 -0.95 -0.91 13.80
N HIS A 20 -2.04 -1.60 14.11
CA HIS A 20 -2.04 -2.98 14.59
C HIS A 20 -2.68 -3.93 13.58
N CYS A 21 -2.15 -5.13 13.51
CA CYS A 21 -2.72 -6.16 12.65
C CYS A 21 -4.10 -6.58 13.16
N SER A 22 -5.14 -6.13 12.48
CA SER A 22 -6.54 -6.48 12.75
C SER A 22 -7.01 -7.69 11.94
N LYS A 23 -8.19 -8.21 12.28
CA LYS A 23 -8.85 -9.25 11.48
C LYS A 23 -9.10 -8.77 10.05
N GLU A 24 -9.57 -7.55 9.89
CA GLU A 24 -9.86 -6.94 8.59
C GLU A 24 -8.58 -6.77 7.76
N PHE A 25 -7.46 -6.41 8.40
CA PHE A 25 -6.16 -6.41 7.73
C PHE A 25 -5.77 -7.81 7.27
N ALA A 26 -5.94 -8.83 8.11
CA ALA A 26 -5.63 -10.21 7.74
C ALA A 26 -6.47 -10.67 6.54
N HIS A 27 -7.77 -10.33 6.53
CA HIS A 27 -8.65 -10.65 5.40
C HIS A 27 -8.22 -9.90 4.13
N ALA A 28 -7.95 -8.61 4.20
CA ALA A 28 -7.47 -7.81 3.07
C ALA A 28 -6.13 -8.36 2.52
N LEU A 29 -5.23 -8.78 3.41
CA LEU A 29 -3.95 -9.37 3.02
C LEU A 29 -4.13 -10.73 2.34
N ILE A 30 -5.02 -11.59 2.84
CA ILE A 30 -5.35 -12.87 2.19
C ILE A 30 -5.92 -12.62 0.80
N ALA A 31 -6.86 -11.68 0.66
CA ALA A 31 -7.44 -11.32 -0.63
C ALA A 31 -6.37 -10.85 -1.63
N ARG A 32 -5.47 -9.98 -1.20
CA ARG A 32 -4.36 -9.47 -2.04
C ARG A 32 -3.40 -10.57 -2.45
N ILE A 33 -3.00 -11.44 -1.51
CA ILE A 33 -2.12 -12.57 -1.80
C ILE A 33 -2.78 -13.54 -2.80
N ALA A 34 -4.05 -13.86 -2.59
CA ALA A 34 -4.79 -14.75 -3.49
C ALA A 34 -4.93 -14.15 -4.89
N LEU A 35 -5.29 -12.87 -4.99
CA LEU A 35 -5.37 -12.17 -6.28
C LEU A 35 -4.03 -12.20 -7.03
N THR A 36 -2.93 -11.96 -6.34
CA THR A 36 -1.58 -12.02 -6.91
C THR A 36 -1.22 -13.45 -7.33
N ALA A 37 -1.54 -14.45 -6.50
CA ALA A 37 -1.25 -15.85 -6.78
C ALA A 37 -2.03 -16.40 -7.99
N GLY A 38 -3.25 -15.91 -8.23
CA GLY A 38 -4.04 -16.24 -9.42
C GLY A 38 -3.63 -15.47 -10.68
N GLY A 39 -2.75 -14.47 -10.56
CA GLY A 39 -2.27 -13.65 -11.66
C GLY A 39 -1.17 -14.31 -12.50
N TYR A 40 -0.73 -13.58 -13.51
CA TYR A 40 0.41 -14.01 -14.32
C TYR A 40 1.72 -13.79 -13.56
N SER A 41 2.59 -14.79 -13.58
CA SER A 41 3.93 -14.72 -13.04
C SER A 41 4.93 -15.45 -13.93
N LEU A 42 6.20 -15.09 -13.81
CA LEU A 42 7.26 -15.72 -14.59
C LEU A 42 7.59 -17.10 -13.98
N HIS A 43 7.37 -18.13 -14.75
CA HIS A 43 7.72 -19.50 -14.38
C HIS A 43 8.95 -19.98 -15.13
N PRO A 44 9.92 -20.63 -14.47
CA PRO A 44 11.08 -21.19 -15.16
C PRO A 44 10.64 -22.32 -16.11
N LYS A 45 11.21 -22.38 -17.31
CA LYS A 45 11.08 -23.54 -18.19
C LYS A 45 12.03 -24.63 -17.68
N LYS A 46 11.48 -25.73 -17.20
CA LYS A 46 12.25 -26.85 -16.62
C LYS A 46 13.26 -27.46 -17.60
N GLU A 47 12.94 -27.42 -18.89
CA GLU A 47 13.72 -28.08 -19.94
C GLU A 47 14.81 -27.19 -20.56
N ASP A 48 14.73 -25.88 -20.39
CA ASP A 48 15.67 -24.93 -20.96
C ASP A 48 16.21 -23.97 -19.89
N LYS A 49 17.38 -24.34 -19.34
CA LYS A 49 18.06 -23.54 -18.31
C LYS A 49 18.56 -22.17 -18.80
N LYS A 50 18.56 -21.92 -20.11
CA LYS A 50 18.95 -20.66 -20.74
C LYS A 50 17.74 -19.76 -21.04
N SER A 51 16.51 -20.27 -20.89
CA SER A 51 15.30 -19.51 -21.12
C SER A 51 15.01 -18.54 -19.99
N TYR A 52 14.60 -17.31 -20.30
CA TYR A 52 14.09 -16.33 -19.34
C TYR A 52 12.80 -16.77 -18.62
N GLY A 53 12.23 -17.92 -19.01
CA GLY A 53 10.99 -18.43 -18.46
C GLY A 53 9.75 -18.11 -19.32
N GLU A 54 8.61 -18.40 -18.76
CA GLU A 54 7.31 -18.22 -19.43
C GLU A 54 6.33 -17.52 -18.49
N MET A 55 5.66 -16.48 -18.99
CA MET A 55 4.60 -15.80 -18.27
C MET A 55 3.31 -16.64 -18.34
N LYS A 56 2.89 -17.19 -17.20
CA LYS A 56 1.65 -17.99 -17.14
C LYS A 56 0.94 -17.84 -15.80
N ARG A 57 -0.32 -18.21 -15.80
CA ARG A 57 -1.12 -18.38 -14.59
C ARG A 57 -0.99 -19.80 -14.05
N PRO A 58 -1.27 -20.04 -12.76
CA PRO A 58 -1.51 -21.38 -12.23
C PRO A 58 -2.82 -21.95 -12.83
N ASP A 59 -2.89 -23.28 -12.98
CA ASP A 59 -4.07 -23.92 -13.57
C ASP A 59 -5.34 -23.68 -12.74
N ASN A 60 -5.22 -23.51 -11.43
CA ASN A 60 -6.31 -23.23 -10.49
C ASN A 60 -6.51 -21.74 -10.19
N TYR A 61 -6.20 -20.84 -11.12
CA TYR A 61 -6.27 -19.39 -10.90
C TYR A 61 -7.67 -18.90 -10.50
N GLU A 62 -8.73 -19.53 -11.01
CA GLU A 62 -10.12 -19.18 -10.65
C GLU A 62 -10.39 -19.40 -9.17
N GLY A 63 -9.89 -20.49 -8.59
CA GLY A 63 -10.01 -20.77 -7.15
C GLY A 63 -9.26 -19.72 -6.30
N TYR A 64 -8.15 -19.16 -6.79
CA TYR A 64 -7.50 -18.04 -6.13
C TYR A 64 -8.33 -16.76 -6.20
N TYR A 65 -8.99 -16.51 -7.33
CA TYR A 65 -9.86 -15.34 -7.47
C TYR A 65 -11.12 -15.46 -6.61
N GLU A 66 -11.69 -16.65 -6.49
CA GLU A 66 -12.80 -16.90 -5.57
C GLU A 66 -12.38 -16.63 -4.10
N ILE A 67 -11.21 -17.08 -3.70
CA ILE A 67 -10.64 -16.74 -2.37
C ILE A 67 -10.49 -15.23 -2.21
N ALA A 68 -9.94 -14.54 -3.20
CA ALA A 68 -9.75 -13.10 -3.15
C ALA A 68 -11.08 -12.37 -3.00
N MET A 69 -12.10 -12.76 -3.76
CA MET A 69 -13.46 -12.21 -3.69
C MET A 69 -14.06 -12.42 -2.29
N ASN A 70 -14.09 -13.65 -1.79
CA ASN A 70 -14.69 -13.97 -0.49
C ASN A 70 -14.06 -13.21 0.68
N TYR A 71 -12.75 -13.04 0.67
CA TYR A 71 -12.06 -12.30 1.71
C TYR A 71 -12.20 -10.77 1.55
N SER A 72 -12.31 -10.26 0.33
CA SER A 72 -12.67 -8.86 0.09
C SER A 72 -14.08 -8.56 0.59
N ASP A 73 -15.04 -9.41 0.28
CA ASP A 73 -16.41 -9.30 0.79
C ASP A 73 -16.45 -9.33 2.32
N SER A 74 -15.61 -10.16 2.96
CA SER A 74 -15.52 -10.21 4.41
C SER A 74 -15.08 -8.87 5.01
N VAL A 75 -14.19 -8.13 4.36
CA VAL A 75 -13.78 -6.77 4.79
C VAL A 75 -14.93 -5.78 4.61
N ILE A 76 -15.59 -5.80 3.44
CA ILE A 76 -16.69 -4.90 3.12
C ILE A 76 -17.87 -5.11 4.07
N LEU A 77 -18.26 -6.37 4.30
CA LEU A 77 -19.39 -6.74 5.15
C LEU A 77 -19.14 -6.48 6.63
N ALA A 78 -17.89 -6.42 7.07
CA ALA A 78 -17.53 -6.07 8.44
C ALA A 78 -17.96 -4.64 8.80
N LYS A 79 -18.08 -3.73 7.81
CA LYS A 79 -18.48 -2.32 7.98
C LYS A 79 -17.65 -1.60 9.06
N THR A 80 -16.39 -1.95 9.16
CA THR A 80 -15.44 -1.35 10.10
C THR A 80 -14.66 -0.21 9.47
N HIS A 81 -14.62 -0.19 8.16
CA HIS A 81 -13.95 0.83 7.33
C HIS A 81 -14.93 1.39 6.29
N LYS A 82 -14.69 2.59 5.84
CA LYS A 82 -15.45 3.27 4.79
C LYS A 82 -14.51 4.12 3.94
N LEU A 83 -14.81 4.27 2.67
CA LEU A 83 -14.19 5.24 1.79
C LEU A 83 -14.85 6.59 2.06
N GLY A 84 -14.23 7.46 2.83
CA GLY A 84 -14.84 8.70 3.30
C GLY A 84 -13.95 9.93 3.21
N LEU A 85 -12.66 9.76 2.98
CA LEU A 85 -11.71 10.86 2.83
C LEU A 85 -11.48 11.19 1.36
N ASP A 86 -11.23 12.46 1.07
CA ASP A 86 -10.67 12.85 -0.20
C ASP A 86 -9.30 12.18 -0.41
N TYR A 87 -8.96 11.89 -1.65
CA TYR A 87 -7.71 11.21 -1.99
C TYR A 87 -6.48 11.87 -1.37
N GLN A 88 -6.43 13.20 -1.40
CA GLN A 88 -5.35 13.97 -0.81
C GLN A 88 -5.31 13.83 0.71
N ASP A 89 -6.46 13.88 1.37
CA ASP A 89 -6.55 13.84 2.83
C ASP A 89 -6.01 12.54 3.43
N VAL A 90 -6.19 11.41 2.74
CA VAL A 90 -5.63 10.12 3.18
C VAL A 90 -4.11 10.24 3.39
N PHE A 91 -3.40 10.80 2.41
CA PHE A 91 -1.94 10.93 2.47
C PHE A 91 -1.48 12.04 3.41
N VAL A 92 -2.17 13.19 3.40
CA VAL A 92 -1.84 14.31 4.28
C VAL A 92 -1.96 13.92 5.75
N LYS A 93 -3.03 13.21 6.11
CA LYS A 93 -3.22 12.73 7.49
C LYS A 93 -2.14 11.75 7.91
N GLN A 94 -1.78 10.80 7.05
CA GLN A 94 -0.67 9.89 7.32
C GLN A 94 0.66 10.64 7.51
N CYS A 95 0.96 11.62 6.66
CA CYS A 95 2.17 12.43 6.80
C CYS A 95 2.18 13.28 8.08
N ASN A 96 1.02 13.69 8.55
CA ASN A 96 0.87 14.45 9.78
C ASN A 96 0.84 13.61 11.06
N TYR A 97 1.00 12.29 10.94
CA TYR A 97 0.88 11.33 12.05
C TYR A 97 -0.52 11.30 12.67
N GLU A 98 -1.55 11.59 11.90
CA GLU A 98 -2.93 11.49 12.31
C GLU A 98 -3.43 10.07 12.03
N VAL A 99 -3.64 9.30 13.10
CA VAL A 99 -4.20 7.94 12.98
C VAL A 99 -5.70 8.02 12.80
N VAL A 100 -6.20 7.55 11.65
CA VAL A 100 -7.63 7.58 11.33
C VAL A 100 -8.18 6.17 11.32
N ASN A 101 -8.92 5.80 12.37
CA ASN A 101 -9.61 4.51 12.47
C ASN A 101 -10.97 4.55 11.78
N GLY A 102 -11.27 3.48 11.03
CA GLY A 102 -12.60 3.29 10.43
C GLY A 102 -12.83 4.05 9.12
N ASP A 103 -11.84 4.77 8.62
CA ASP A 103 -11.87 5.40 7.30
C ASP A 103 -11.15 4.53 6.25
N ASP A 104 -10.52 5.13 5.26
CA ASP A 104 -9.92 4.45 4.09
C ASP A 104 -8.77 3.51 4.43
N VAL A 105 -7.99 3.82 5.48
CA VAL A 105 -6.80 3.07 5.85
C VAL A 105 -7.18 1.83 6.65
N ILE A 106 -6.78 0.66 6.15
CA ILE A 106 -6.99 -0.63 6.85
C ILE A 106 -5.81 -0.96 7.76
N PHE A 107 -4.60 -0.63 7.31
CA PHE A 107 -3.36 -0.87 8.05
C PHE A 107 -2.26 0.07 7.56
N GLU A 108 -1.47 0.55 8.48
CA GLU A 108 -0.26 1.33 8.18
C GLU A 108 0.91 0.90 9.07
N ILE A 109 2.12 1.05 8.57
CA ILE A 109 3.34 0.80 9.32
C ILE A 109 3.79 2.11 9.94
N PRO A 110 3.66 2.29 11.26
CA PRO A 110 4.03 3.53 11.91
C PRO A 110 5.55 3.69 12.01
N PHE A 111 6.01 4.90 11.76
CA PHE A 111 7.39 5.32 12.05
C PHE A 111 7.36 6.38 13.14
N ALA A 112 8.22 6.26 14.14
CA ALA A 112 8.29 7.26 15.19
C ALA A 112 8.78 8.59 14.61
N LYS A 113 8.09 9.68 14.93
CA LYS A 113 8.43 11.03 14.48
C LYS A 113 9.87 11.37 14.85
N MET A 114 10.66 11.81 13.87
CA MET A 114 12.07 12.21 14.02
C MET A 114 13.01 11.11 14.57
N SER A 115 12.58 9.86 14.60
CA SER A 115 13.31 8.80 15.28
C SER A 115 13.56 7.56 14.41
N THR A 116 12.59 7.12 13.65
CA THR A 116 12.68 5.87 12.89
C THR A 116 12.22 6.03 11.44
N GLY A 117 12.81 5.20 10.58
CA GLY A 117 12.49 5.23 9.16
C GLY A 117 13.12 6.42 8.42
N ASN A 118 13.47 6.19 7.18
CA ASN A 118 14.06 7.19 6.30
C ASN A 118 13.34 7.29 4.95
N THR A 119 12.12 6.74 4.86
CA THR A 119 11.37 6.70 3.60
C THR A 119 11.13 8.11 3.05
N GLY A 120 10.72 9.04 3.89
CA GLY A 120 10.57 10.44 3.51
C GLY A 120 11.88 11.13 3.14
N TYR A 121 13.00 10.75 3.79
CA TYR A 121 14.32 11.27 3.47
C TYR A 121 14.81 10.83 2.08
N ILE A 122 14.46 9.62 1.65
CA ILE A 122 14.89 9.06 0.36
C ILE A 122 14.12 9.67 -0.80
N GLN A 123 12.87 10.06 -0.57
CA GLN A 123 11.95 10.55 -1.61
C GLN A 123 11.98 12.08 -1.73
N GLY A 124 11.60 12.57 -2.89
CA GLY A 124 11.50 13.98 -3.16
C GLY A 124 12.80 14.65 -3.66
N PRO A 125 12.81 15.96 -3.88
CA PRO A 125 13.99 16.70 -4.32
C PRO A 125 15.06 16.73 -3.22
N THR A 126 16.34 16.83 -3.63
CA THR A 126 17.42 17.05 -2.66
C THR A 126 17.23 18.40 -1.99
N TYR A 127 17.18 18.38 -0.66
CA TYR A 127 16.85 19.56 0.12
C TYR A 127 17.72 19.59 1.38
N SER A 128 18.76 20.41 1.37
CA SER A 128 19.64 20.62 2.54
C SER A 128 19.52 22.02 3.08
N SER A 129 19.27 23.01 2.22
CA SER A 129 19.06 24.40 2.62
C SER A 129 18.24 25.16 1.58
N TYR A 130 17.49 26.12 2.01
CA TYR A 130 16.77 27.07 1.16
C TYR A 130 17.16 28.47 1.57
N GLU A 131 17.59 29.29 0.60
CA GLU A 131 18.08 30.66 0.83
C GLU A 131 19.16 30.75 1.93
N GLY A 132 20.08 29.79 1.98
CA GLY A 132 21.16 29.75 2.96
C GLY A 132 20.73 29.41 4.39
N LYS A 133 19.47 29.06 4.60
CA LYS A 133 18.94 28.58 5.89
C LYS A 133 18.76 27.08 5.84
N THR A 134 19.13 26.41 6.93
CA THR A 134 18.76 24.99 7.10
C THR A 134 17.25 24.86 6.99
N VAL A 135 16.80 24.00 6.11
CA VAL A 135 15.37 23.80 5.88
C VAL A 135 14.76 23.25 7.16
N GLY A 136 13.97 24.07 7.77
CA GLY A 136 13.20 23.96 8.99
C GLY A 136 12.84 22.55 9.53
N PRO A 137 11.74 22.38 10.24
CA PRO A 137 11.42 21.13 10.94
C PRO A 137 11.16 19.92 10.05
N TRP A 138 11.14 20.11 8.72
CA TRP A 138 10.85 19.07 7.74
C TRP A 138 12.07 18.20 7.38
N GLY A 139 13.27 18.61 7.76
CA GLY A 139 14.50 17.87 7.54
C GLY A 139 15.03 17.92 6.11
N GLU A 140 16.12 17.24 5.88
CA GLU A 140 16.76 17.10 4.59
C GLU A 140 16.16 15.92 3.81
N THR A 141 16.20 16.00 2.46
CA THR A 141 15.90 14.87 1.59
C THR A 141 17.08 14.54 0.70
N SER A 142 17.32 13.25 0.46
CA SER A 142 18.46 12.79 -0.35
C SER A 142 18.20 12.91 -1.87
N GLY A 143 16.93 13.03 -2.29
CA GLY A 143 16.54 13.10 -3.68
C GLY A 143 16.78 11.83 -4.50
N ASN A 144 16.95 10.69 -3.84
CA ASN A 144 17.20 9.41 -4.52
C ASN A 144 15.96 8.84 -5.21
N GLY A 145 14.77 9.09 -4.64
CA GLY A 145 13.49 8.70 -5.24
C GLY A 145 12.88 9.89 -5.99
N ARG A 146 12.81 9.80 -7.31
CA ARG A 146 12.21 10.84 -8.16
C ARG A 146 11.17 10.25 -9.08
N LEU A 147 10.05 10.96 -9.25
CA LEU A 147 9.07 10.59 -10.25
C LEU A 147 9.63 10.84 -11.66
N ASN A 148 9.39 9.88 -12.54
CA ASN A 148 9.65 10.09 -13.97
C ASN A 148 8.66 11.13 -14.51
N ALA A 149 9.15 12.10 -15.29
CA ALA A 149 8.33 13.15 -15.87
C ALA A 149 7.14 12.61 -16.70
N PHE A 150 7.31 11.47 -17.34
CA PHE A 150 6.22 10.83 -18.09
C PHE A 150 5.11 10.28 -17.20
N TYR A 151 5.35 10.06 -15.92
CA TYR A 151 4.35 9.53 -14.98
C TYR A 151 3.11 10.44 -14.92
N ARG A 152 3.30 11.78 -15.01
CA ARG A 152 2.21 12.76 -15.06
C ARG A 152 1.23 12.52 -16.22
N PHE A 153 1.74 12.08 -17.35
CA PHE A 153 0.94 11.87 -18.57
C PHE A 153 0.16 10.56 -18.57
N LEU A 154 0.40 9.68 -17.58
CA LEU A 154 -0.39 8.46 -17.42
C LEU A 154 -1.77 8.73 -16.82
N PHE A 155 -1.95 9.87 -16.17
CA PHE A 155 -3.22 10.26 -15.56
C PHE A 155 -4.06 11.09 -16.53
N ARG A 156 -5.33 10.76 -16.61
CA ARG A 156 -6.29 11.54 -17.40
C ARG A 156 -6.56 12.88 -16.72
N GLU A 157 -7.07 13.83 -17.50
CA GLU A 157 -7.57 15.09 -16.98
C GLU A 157 -8.71 14.82 -15.97
N GLY A 158 -8.69 15.52 -14.83
CA GLY A 158 -9.63 15.32 -13.73
C GLY A 158 -9.30 14.16 -12.78
N ASP A 159 -8.22 13.41 -13.02
CA ASP A 159 -7.75 12.41 -12.05
C ASP A 159 -7.03 13.14 -10.90
N LEU A 160 -7.59 13.02 -9.68
CA LEU A 160 -7.05 13.69 -8.49
C LEU A 160 -5.58 13.33 -8.19
N ARG A 161 -5.15 12.14 -8.58
CA ARG A 161 -3.75 11.72 -8.42
C ARG A 161 -2.78 12.56 -9.26
N ARG A 162 -3.24 13.03 -10.43
CA ARG A 162 -2.44 13.88 -11.31
C ARG A 162 -2.05 15.19 -10.63
N GLU A 163 -2.99 15.83 -9.99
CA GLU A 163 -2.76 17.11 -9.33
C GLU A 163 -1.97 16.93 -8.02
N PHE A 164 -2.32 15.95 -7.22
CA PHE A 164 -1.70 15.73 -5.92
C PHE A 164 -0.26 15.20 -6.00
N VAL A 165 0.01 14.24 -6.90
CA VAL A 165 1.34 13.59 -7.00
C VAL A 165 2.33 14.41 -7.81
N ASN A 166 1.85 15.28 -8.68
CA ASN A 166 2.68 16.01 -9.65
C ASN A 166 2.61 17.54 -9.47
N GLY A 167 1.93 18.02 -8.42
CA GLY A 167 1.75 19.45 -8.14
C GLY A 167 3.01 20.18 -7.76
#